data_101e7b428efc0c2c4ec4370b3534b2ff
#
_entry.id   101e7b428efc0c2c4ec4370b3534b2ff
#
_cell.length_a   1.000
_cell.length_b   1.000
_cell.length_c   1.000
_cell.angle_alpha   90.00
_cell.angle_beta   90.00
_cell.angle_gamma   90.00
#
_symmetry.space_group_name_H-M   'P 1'
#
loop_
_entity.id
_entity.type
_entity.pdbx_description
1 polymer ?
#
loop_
_entity_poly.entity_id
_entity_poly.type
_entity_poly.pdbx_seq_one_letter_code
_entity_poly.pdbx_strand_id
1 'polypeptide(L)'
;MRTSIYNIETRIGINGTPYIMEVSPRGGGNRLAEMLRFATGVDLIINAVRAAVGDDVDDIRQKPYSGYWAEVILHSDTDGYFKNLVIDDEFYRSHVVQKDLWVKENDRVSVFKGANDAIGTLVLKFESEKQLVEALREQNCWMKINVE
;
A
#
# COMPACT_ATOMS: atom_id res chain seq x y z
N MET A 1 5.30 -25.47 9.59
CA MET A 1 5.51 -24.02 9.37
C MET A 1 6.33 -23.49 10.54
N ARG A 2 7.23 -22.54 10.32
CA ARG A 2 7.96 -21.85 11.39
C ARG A 2 7.30 -20.48 11.61
N THR A 3 7.61 -19.83 12.73
CA THR A 3 7.18 -18.44 12.97
C THR A 3 7.69 -17.55 11.86
N SER A 4 6.78 -16.90 11.14
CA SER A 4 7.11 -16.01 10.02
C SER A 4 5.85 -15.19 9.67
N ILE A 5 5.99 -14.23 8.77
CA ILE A 5 4.85 -13.60 8.09
C ILE A 5 4.42 -14.49 6.93
N TYR A 6 3.13 -14.58 6.73
CA TYR A 6 2.53 -15.28 5.60
C TYR A 6 1.51 -14.37 4.92
N ASN A 7 1.59 -14.29 3.60
CA ASN A 7 0.49 -13.75 2.78
C ASN A 7 -0.41 -14.92 2.39
N ILE A 8 -1.69 -14.82 2.72
CA ILE A 8 -2.68 -15.86 2.44
C ILE A 8 -3.75 -15.27 1.54
N GLU A 9 -3.81 -15.76 0.31
CA GLU A 9 -4.86 -15.39 -0.63
C GLU A 9 -6.06 -16.34 -0.45
N THR A 10 -7.25 -15.76 -0.32
CA THR A 10 -8.49 -16.51 -0.15
C THR A 10 -9.56 -16.08 -1.13
N ARG A 11 -10.45 -16.98 -1.47
CA ARG A 11 -11.68 -16.73 -2.21
C ARG A 11 -12.89 -17.16 -1.41
N ILE A 12 -13.93 -16.36 -1.41
CA ILE A 12 -15.21 -16.74 -0.82
C ILE A 12 -16.05 -17.44 -1.87
N GLY A 13 -16.41 -18.68 -1.60
CA GLY A 13 -17.31 -19.45 -2.46
C GLY A 13 -18.74 -18.94 -2.41
N ILE A 14 -19.57 -19.38 -3.34
CA ILE A 14 -20.98 -18.99 -3.46
C ILE A 14 -21.80 -19.30 -2.20
N ASN A 15 -21.37 -20.29 -1.42
CA ASN A 15 -21.97 -20.70 -0.15
C ASN A 15 -21.40 -19.95 1.07
N GLY A 16 -20.57 -18.92 0.85
CA GLY A 16 -19.90 -18.15 1.91
C GLY A 16 -18.67 -18.86 2.53
N THR A 17 -18.29 -20.03 2.06
CA THR A 17 -17.12 -20.76 2.57
C THR A 17 -15.83 -20.13 2.02
N PRO A 18 -14.84 -19.80 2.88
CA PRO A 18 -13.53 -19.35 2.42
C PRO A 18 -12.68 -20.52 1.93
N TYR A 19 -12.01 -20.32 0.81
CA TYR A 19 -11.05 -21.26 0.24
C TYR A 19 -9.68 -20.58 0.16
N ILE A 20 -8.65 -21.27 0.63
CA ILE A 20 -7.27 -20.80 0.49
C ILE A 20 -6.81 -21.09 -0.94
N MET A 21 -6.35 -20.04 -1.64
CA MET A 21 -5.83 -20.12 -3.00
C MET A 21 -4.31 -20.23 -3.00
N GLU A 22 -3.65 -19.43 -2.16
CA GLU A 22 -2.20 -19.39 -2.05
C GLU A 22 -1.77 -19.08 -0.62
N VAL A 23 -0.64 -19.64 -0.20
CA VAL A 23 0.06 -19.30 1.05
C VAL A 23 1.52 -19.07 0.71
N SER A 24 1.97 -17.83 0.81
CA SER A 24 3.36 -17.43 0.58
C SER A 24 4.03 -17.03 1.89
N PRO A 25 5.24 -17.55 2.23
CA PRO A 25 5.96 -17.22 3.46
C PRO A 25 6.67 -15.86 3.36
N ARG A 26 5.93 -14.82 3.07
CA ARG A 26 6.37 -13.43 2.94
C ARG A 26 5.25 -12.46 3.26
N GLY A 27 5.58 -11.19 3.45
CA GLY A 27 4.58 -10.12 3.51
C GLY A 27 3.82 -9.93 2.20
N GLY A 28 2.70 -9.25 2.25
CA GLY A 28 1.97 -8.80 1.07
C GLY A 28 2.84 -7.90 0.18
N GLY A 29 2.45 -7.77 -1.08
CA GLY A 29 3.15 -6.91 -2.05
C GLY A 29 3.08 -5.43 -1.70
N ASN A 30 3.85 -4.63 -2.43
CA ASN A 30 4.00 -3.19 -2.25
C ASN A 30 4.38 -2.84 -0.80
N ARG A 31 3.71 -1.87 -0.19
CA ARG A 31 3.97 -1.43 1.19
C ARG A 31 2.84 -1.81 2.16
N LEU A 32 2.14 -2.89 1.89
CA LEU A 32 1.00 -3.35 2.69
C LEU A 32 1.37 -3.50 4.18
N ALA A 33 2.54 -4.05 4.50
CA ALA A 33 2.97 -4.21 5.90
C ALA A 33 3.16 -2.87 6.62
N GLU A 34 3.61 -1.84 5.91
CA GLU A 34 3.77 -0.49 6.46
C GLU A 34 2.42 0.20 6.64
N MET A 35 1.51 0.06 5.67
CA MET A 35 0.14 0.55 5.82
C MET A 35 -0.55 -0.11 7.01
N LEU A 36 -0.41 -1.42 7.19
CA LEU A 36 -0.94 -2.14 8.34
C LEU A 36 -0.34 -1.65 9.67
N ARG A 37 0.96 -1.30 9.69
CA ARG A 37 1.57 -0.68 10.88
C ARG A 37 0.90 0.64 11.23
N PHE A 38 0.63 1.50 10.25
CA PHE A 38 -0.11 2.75 10.51
C PHE A 38 -1.54 2.50 10.99
N ALA A 39 -2.23 1.54 10.41
CA ALA A 39 -3.63 1.25 10.73
C ALA A 39 -3.80 0.56 12.07
N THR A 40 -2.88 -0.34 12.44
CA THR A 40 -3.04 -1.25 13.60
C THR A 40 -2.04 -1.00 14.73
N GLY A 41 -0.93 -0.28 14.45
CA GLY A 41 0.20 -0.14 15.37
C GLY A 41 1.07 -1.40 15.51
N VAL A 42 0.83 -2.46 14.70
CA VAL A 42 1.63 -3.68 14.70
C VAL A 42 2.67 -3.63 13.59
N ASP A 43 3.94 -3.66 13.94
CA ASP A 43 5.05 -3.67 12.97
C ASP A 43 5.38 -5.11 12.56
N LEU A 44 4.77 -5.55 11.46
CA LEU A 44 5.00 -6.90 10.91
C LEU A 44 6.43 -7.06 10.37
N ILE A 45 7.07 -5.99 9.88
CA ILE A 45 8.42 -6.06 9.30
C ILE A 45 9.44 -6.36 10.40
N ILE A 46 9.41 -5.59 11.49
CA ILE A 46 10.30 -5.81 12.64
C ILE A 46 10.07 -7.18 13.25
N ASN A 47 8.82 -7.61 13.39
CA ASN A 47 8.51 -8.93 13.93
C ASN A 47 8.97 -10.08 13.02
N ALA A 48 8.97 -9.88 11.69
CA ALA A 48 9.56 -10.84 10.76
C ALA A 48 11.08 -10.95 10.96
N VAL A 49 11.78 -9.82 11.13
CA VAL A 49 13.22 -9.81 11.39
C VAL A 49 13.52 -10.52 12.72
N ARG A 50 12.82 -10.19 13.81
CA ARG A 50 12.98 -10.85 15.11
C ARG A 50 12.78 -12.36 15.00
N ALA A 51 11.70 -12.80 14.35
CA ALA A 51 11.46 -14.23 14.13
C ALA A 51 12.58 -14.91 13.31
N ALA A 52 13.16 -14.21 12.34
CA ALA A 52 14.25 -14.76 11.51
C ALA A 52 15.55 -14.96 12.28
N VAL A 53 15.87 -14.09 13.24
CA VAL A 53 17.08 -14.18 14.08
C VAL A 53 16.86 -14.97 15.37
N GLY A 54 15.64 -15.43 15.63
CA GLY A 54 15.29 -16.23 16.81
C GLY A 54 15.00 -15.42 18.07
N ASP A 55 14.77 -14.11 17.92
CA ASP A 55 14.34 -13.24 19.01
C ASP A 55 12.83 -13.39 19.28
N ASP A 56 12.41 -12.95 20.46
CA ASP A 56 11.00 -12.90 20.82
C ASP A 56 10.27 -11.88 19.93
N VAL A 57 9.12 -12.30 19.41
CA VAL A 57 8.22 -11.41 18.67
C VAL A 57 7.31 -10.66 19.65
N ASP A 58 6.95 -9.42 19.29
CA ASP A 58 5.98 -8.66 20.07
C ASP A 58 4.60 -9.33 20.06
N ASP A 59 3.73 -8.91 20.97
CA ASP A 59 2.35 -9.37 21.01
C ASP A 59 1.60 -8.93 19.73
N ILE A 60 1.55 -9.83 18.76
CA ILE A 60 0.88 -9.63 17.46
C ILE A 60 -0.58 -10.04 17.60
N ARG A 61 -1.39 -9.19 18.27
CA ARG A 61 -2.84 -9.38 18.32
C ARG A 61 -3.51 -8.41 17.36
N GLN A 62 -4.60 -8.88 16.77
CA GLN A 62 -5.47 -7.97 16.03
C GLN A 62 -5.96 -6.87 16.98
N LYS A 63 -5.51 -5.64 16.73
CA LYS A 63 -5.97 -4.45 17.46
C LYS A 63 -7.08 -3.79 16.65
N PRO A 64 -8.05 -3.17 17.34
CA PRO A 64 -8.99 -2.29 16.66
C PRO A 64 -8.21 -1.22 15.90
N TYR A 65 -8.56 -1.03 14.64
CA TYR A 65 -8.01 0.07 13.83
C TYR A 65 -9.12 1.09 13.56
N SER A 66 -8.73 2.34 13.44
CA SER A 66 -9.64 3.45 13.14
C SER A 66 -9.40 3.98 11.74
N GLY A 67 -10.49 4.38 11.08
CA GLY A 67 -10.45 4.92 9.74
C GLY A 67 -10.38 3.85 8.66
N TYR A 68 -10.41 4.33 7.42
CA TYR A 68 -10.38 3.53 6.20
C TYR A 68 -9.07 3.84 5.49
N TRP A 69 -8.32 2.81 5.14
CA TRP A 69 -6.96 2.94 4.66
C TRP A 69 -6.83 2.44 3.22
N ALA A 70 -5.99 3.12 2.45
CA ALA A 70 -5.65 2.69 1.12
C ALA A 70 -4.16 2.89 0.86
N GLU A 71 -3.58 1.99 0.08
CA GLU A 71 -2.30 2.19 -0.58
C GLU A 71 -2.58 2.50 -2.06
N VAL A 72 -2.02 3.59 -2.55
CA VAL A 72 -2.10 3.98 -3.97
C VAL A 72 -0.72 3.81 -4.59
N ILE A 73 -0.65 2.99 -5.63
CA ILE A 73 0.58 2.79 -6.41
C ILE A 73 0.66 3.91 -7.45
N LEU A 74 1.72 4.69 -7.37
CA LEU A 74 2.01 5.76 -8.33
C LEU A 74 2.64 5.16 -9.59
N HIS A 75 2.11 5.51 -10.74
CA HIS A 75 2.62 5.02 -12.03
C HIS A 75 2.36 6.05 -13.13
N SER A 76 3.05 5.90 -14.24
CA SER A 76 2.82 6.71 -15.45
C SER A 76 1.92 5.96 -16.43
N ASP A 77 1.05 6.69 -17.10
CA ASP A 77 0.22 6.19 -18.21
C ASP A 77 0.95 6.30 -19.58
N THR A 78 2.13 6.89 -19.59
CA THR A 78 2.95 7.11 -20.79
C THR A 78 4.42 6.86 -20.53
N ASP A 79 5.15 6.46 -21.58
CA ASP A 79 6.61 6.49 -21.56
C ASP A 79 7.12 7.94 -21.62
N GLY A 80 8.20 8.24 -20.91
CA GLY A 80 8.80 9.58 -20.96
C GLY A 80 9.74 9.86 -19.80
N TYR A 81 9.87 11.11 -19.45
CA TYR A 81 10.69 11.57 -18.32
C TYR A 81 9.82 12.19 -17.26
N PHE A 82 9.95 11.68 -16.03
CA PHE A 82 9.20 12.20 -14.89
C PHE A 82 9.54 13.66 -14.61
N LYS A 83 8.53 14.51 -14.45
CA LYS A 83 8.71 15.90 -14.06
C LYS A 83 8.37 16.13 -12.60
N ASN A 84 7.16 15.85 -12.23
CA ASN A 84 6.72 15.99 -10.84
C ASN A 84 5.43 15.21 -10.58
N LEU A 85 5.16 15.04 -9.29
CA LEU A 85 3.88 14.61 -8.74
C LEU A 85 3.23 15.83 -8.06
N VAL A 86 2.05 16.21 -8.53
CA VAL A 86 1.22 17.25 -7.94
C VAL A 86 0.08 16.59 -7.20
N ILE A 87 -0.09 16.96 -5.93
CA ILE A 87 -1.24 16.53 -5.12
C ILE A 87 -1.90 17.80 -4.58
N ASP A 88 -3.21 17.85 -4.61
CA ASP A 88 -3.95 18.98 -4.02
C ASP A 88 -3.56 19.16 -2.54
N ASP A 89 -3.29 20.39 -2.14
CA ASP A 89 -2.75 20.72 -0.82
C ASP A 89 -3.71 20.36 0.32
N GLU A 90 -5.01 20.51 0.13
CA GLU A 90 -6.01 20.18 1.14
C GLU A 90 -6.14 18.66 1.26
N PHE A 91 -6.20 17.97 0.13
CA PHE A 91 -6.19 16.51 0.10
C PHE A 91 -4.93 15.93 0.75
N TYR A 92 -3.76 16.50 0.43
CA TYR A 92 -2.50 16.05 1.01
C TYR A 92 -2.50 16.14 2.54
N ARG A 93 -2.89 17.31 3.08
CA ARG A 93 -2.94 17.51 4.53
C ARG A 93 -3.97 16.65 5.25
N SER A 94 -5.09 16.36 4.58
CA SER A 94 -6.21 15.67 5.20
C SER A 94 -6.10 14.15 5.12
N HIS A 95 -5.49 13.62 4.07
CA HIS A 95 -5.57 12.20 3.77
C HIS A 95 -4.23 11.49 3.57
N VAL A 96 -3.14 12.20 3.18
CA VAL A 96 -1.86 11.54 2.93
C VAL A 96 -1.10 11.35 4.24
N VAL A 97 -0.97 10.09 4.65
CA VAL A 97 -0.19 9.69 5.84
C VAL A 97 1.28 9.50 5.49
N GLN A 98 1.56 8.93 4.33
CA GLN A 98 2.92 8.75 3.83
C GLN A 98 2.96 8.88 2.31
N LYS A 99 3.99 9.54 1.82
CA LYS A 99 4.36 9.60 0.41
C LYS A 99 5.79 9.07 0.25
N ASP A 100 5.95 8.11 -0.64
CA ASP A 100 7.25 7.58 -1.03
C ASP A 100 7.36 7.60 -2.56
N LEU A 101 8.25 8.44 -3.06
CA LEU A 101 8.50 8.63 -4.48
C LEU A 101 9.89 8.09 -4.79
N TRP A 102 9.98 7.16 -5.75
CA TRP A 102 11.22 6.44 -6.07
C TRP A 102 11.98 7.04 -7.25
N VAL A 103 11.37 8.00 -7.93
CA VAL A 103 11.94 8.69 -9.09
C VAL A 103 12.18 10.17 -8.76
N LYS A 104 13.14 10.73 -9.48
CA LYS A 104 13.48 12.17 -9.45
C LYS A 104 13.10 12.80 -10.78
N GLU A 105 13.05 14.15 -10.80
CA GLU A 105 12.88 14.88 -12.03
C GLU A 105 13.91 14.46 -13.09
N ASN A 106 13.44 14.23 -14.30
CA ASN A 106 14.16 13.74 -15.46
C ASN A 106 14.56 12.25 -15.42
N ASP A 107 14.13 11.46 -14.43
CA ASP A 107 14.25 10.00 -14.50
C ASP A 107 13.31 9.47 -15.58
N ARG A 108 13.79 8.46 -16.33
CA ARG A 108 12.97 7.78 -17.34
C ARG A 108 11.91 6.92 -16.64
N VAL A 109 10.68 7.04 -17.08
CA VAL A 109 9.55 6.24 -16.62
C VAL A 109 8.88 5.54 -17.82
N SER A 110 8.28 4.41 -17.56
CA SER A 110 7.56 3.63 -18.57
C SER A 110 6.07 3.59 -18.25
N VAL A 111 5.27 3.39 -19.30
CA VAL A 111 3.85 3.10 -19.13
C VAL A 111 3.68 1.87 -18.24
N PHE A 112 2.74 1.94 -17.29
CA PHE A 112 2.51 0.89 -16.32
C PHE A 112 2.03 -0.41 -16.97
N LYS A 113 2.80 -1.48 -16.80
CA LYS A 113 2.48 -2.86 -17.22
C LYS A 113 2.52 -3.84 -16.07
N GLY A 114 3.09 -3.44 -14.94
CA GLY A 114 3.22 -4.27 -13.76
C GLY A 114 4.00 -3.59 -12.64
N ALA A 115 4.22 -4.29 -11.53
CA ALA A 115 4.79 -3.75 -10.31
C ALA A 115 6.17 -3.07 -10.50
N ASN A 116 6.95 -3.49 -11.50
CA ASN A 116 8.26 -2.92 -11.78
C ASN A 116 8.20 -1.52 -12.42
N ASP A 117 7.04 -1.11 -12.92
CA ASP A 117 6.84 0.20 -13.53
C ASP A 117 6.25 1.20 -12.52
N ALA A 118 6.09 0.81 -11.27
CA ALA A 118 5.67 1.70 -10.21
C ALA A 118 6.78 2.73 -9.93
N ILE A 119 6.38 3.98 -9.71
CA ILE A 119 7.30 5.10 -9.44
C ILE A 119 7.20 5.60 -8.00
N GLY A 120 6.34 5.00 -7.20
CA GLY A 120 6.16 5.35 -5.80
C GLY A 120 4.85 4.83 -5.24
N THR A 121 4.58 5.20 -3.99
CA THR A 121 3.32 4.87 -3.29
C THR A 121 2.85 6.01 -2.41
N LEU A 122 1.53 6.05 -2.17
CA LEU A 122 0.91 6.85 -1.13
C LEU A 122 0.19 5.92 -0.16
N VAL A 123 0.29 6.21 1.13
CA VAL A 123 -0.60 5.64 2.15
C VAL A 123 -1.61 6.71 2.54
N LEU A 124 -2.87 6.40 2.39
CA LEU A 124 -3.99 7.29 2.62
C LEU A 124 -4.84 6.80 3.80
N LYS A 125 -5.44 7.76 4.53
CA LYS A 125 -6.41 7.51 5.59
C LYS A 125 -7.66 8.36 5.38
N PHE A 126 -8.83 7.77 5.62
CA PHE A 126 -10.14 8.42 5.52
C PHE A 126 -10.98 8.12 6.76
N GLU A 127 -11.95 8.98 7.04
CA GLU A 127 -12.87 8.80 8.17
C GLU A 127 -14.08 7.90 7.81
N SER A 128 -14.34 7.68 6.51
CA SER A 128 -15.44 6.81 6.06
C SER A 128 -15.09 6.05 4.79
N GLU A 129 -15.74 4.90 4.60
CA GLU A 129 -15.63 4.10 3.38
C GLU A 129 -16.06 4.92 2.14
N LYS A 130 -17.09 5.74 2.29
CA LYS A 130 -17.60 6.59 1.19
C LYS A 130 -16.50 7.53 0.70
N GLN A 131 -15.81 8.25 1.60
CA GLN A 131 -14.71 9.15 1.24
C GLN A 131 -13.59 8.39 0.52
N LEU A 132 -13.21 7.21 1.04
CA LEU A 132 -12.19 6.38 0.42
C LEU A 132 -12.57 5.97 -1.00
N VAL A 133 -13.80 5.46 -1.20
CA VAL A 133 -14.26 5.01 -2.52
C VAL A 133 -14.35 6.18 -3.52
N GLU A 134 -14.85 7.34 -3.09
CA GLU A 134 -14.92 8.55 -3.90
C GLU A 134 -13.51 9.01 -4.29
N ALA A 135 -12.58 9.12 -3.34
CA ALA A 135 -11.21 9.52 -3.60
C ALA A 135 -10.49 8.59 -4.59
N LEU A 136 -10.66 7.27 -4.44
CA LEU A 136 -10.04 6.29 -5.35
C LEU A 136 -10.65 6.31 -6.76
N ARG A 137 -11.92 6.66 -6.90
CA ARG A 137 -12.56 6.82 -8.21
C ARG A 137 -12.15 8.10 -8.93
N GLU A 138 -11.90 9.15 -8.17
CA GLU A 138 -11.64 10.50 -8.68
C GLU A 138 -10.17 10.91 -8.50
N GLN A 139 -9.23 9.98 -8.65
CA GLN A 139 -7.80 10.24 -8.43
C GLN A 139 -7.29 11.45 -9.22
N ASN A 140 -7.74 11.61 -10.46
CA ASN A 140 -7.35 12.73 -11.32
C ASN A 140 -7.80 14.11 -10.82
N CYS A 141 -8.72 14.17 -9.85
CA CYS A 141 -9.18 15.43 -9.26
C CYS A 141 -8.20 15.97 -8.22
N TRP A 142 -7.46 15.09 -7.54
CA TRP A 142 -6.58 15.49 -6.45
C TRP A 142 -5.10 15.13 -6.68
N MET A 143 -4.78 14.31 -7.71
CA MET A 143 -3.42 13.90 -8.02
C MET A 143 -3.14 13.95 -9.52
N LYS A 144 -1.95 14.41 -9.88
CA LYS A 144 -1.45 14.40 -11.25
C LYS A 144 0.04 14.06 -11.28
N ILE A 145 0.40 13.09 -12.13
CA ILE A 145 1.78 12.76 -12.45
C ILE A 145 2.08 13.40 -13.81
N ASN A 146 3.09 14.26 -13.86
CA ASN A 146 3.52 14.92 -15.09
C ASN A 146 4.73 14.21 -15.65
N VAL A 147 4.64 13.81 -16.93
CA VAL A 147 5.67 13.14 -17.72
C VAL A 147 5.81 13.87 -19.07
N GLU A 148 7.04 14.06 -19.53
CA GLU A 148 7.39 14.64 -20.85
C GLU A 148 8.16 13.67 -21.71
#